data_9a8183fb8be5ab56b7f8365164a071cc
#
_entry.id   9a8183fb8be5ab56b7f8365164a071cc
#
_cell.length_a   1.000
_cell.length_b   1.000
_cell.length_c   1.000
_cell.angle_alpha   90.00
_cell.angle_beta   90.00
_cell.angle_gamma   90.00
#
_symmetry.space_group_name_H-M   'P 1'
#
loop_
_entity.id
_entity.type
_entity.pdbx_description
1 polymer ?
#
loop_
_entity_poly.entity_id
_entity_poly.type
_entity_poly.pdbx_seq_one_letter_code
_entity_poly.pdbx_strand_id
1 'polypeptide(L)'
;MSMSDPIADMLTRIRNAQMVDRPSVKMPSSKLKVAIAKVLKDEGYIEDFAIRSEATRPELEIALKYYAGRPVIEHIERVSRPGLRIYKGRHDIPSVQNGLGVAIVTTPKGVMTDRKARQAGIGGEVICYVA
;
A
#
# COMPACT_ATOMS: atom_id res chain seq x y z
N MET A 1 23.64 0.64 -3.32
CA MET A 1 22.85 1.59 -2.58
C MET A 1 21.96 0.88 -1.59
N SER A 2 21.95 1.30 -0.36
CA SER A 2 21.08 0.71 0.63
C SER A 2 19.65 1.14 0.40
N MET A 3 18.73 0.20 0.61
CA MET A 3 17.32 0.49 0.52
C MET A 3 16.87 1.12 1.83
N SER A 4 16.76 2.43 1.83
CA SER A 4 16.39 3.19 3.03
C SER A 4 14.88 3.20 3.28
N ASP A 5 14.05 2.89 2.27
CA ASP A 5 12.59 2.86 2.40
C ASP A 5 12.01 1.69 1.61
N PRO A 6 11.86 0.52 2.26
CA PRO A 6 11.30 -0.66 1.59
C PRO A 6 9.86 -0.45 1.11
N ILE A 7 9.08 0.40 1.79
CA ILE A 7 7.71 0.66 1.38
C ILE A 7 7.68 1.51 0.12
N ALA A 8 8.52 2.54 0.04
CA ALA A 8 8.64 3.32 -1.19
C ALA A 8 9.07 2.44 -2.36
N ASP A 9 9.97 1.49 -2.13
CA ASP A 9 10.38 0.52 -3.14
C ASP A 9 9.20 -0.35 -3.59
N MET A 10 8.39 -0.82 -2.65
CA MET A 10 7.18 -1.58 -2.96
C MET A 10 6.24 -0.80 -3.90
N LEU A 11 5.95 0.45 -3.55
CA LEU A 11 5.06 1.29 -4.35
C LEU A 11 5.64 1.56 -5.74
N THR A 12 6.96 1.77 -5.81
CA THR A 12 7.66 1.97 -7.09
C THR A 12 7.60 0.73 -7.96
N ARG A 13 7.80 -0.46 -7.37
CA ARG A 13 7.71 -1.73 -8.11
C ARG A 13 6.31 -1.92 -8.70
N ILE A 14 5.27 -1.62 -7.93
CA ILE A 14 3.89 -1.70 -8.40
C ILE A 14 3.70 -0.75 -9.58
N ARG A 15 4.11 0.51 -9.42
CA ARG A 15 3.96 1.53 -10.45
C ARG A 15 4.68 1.16 -11.74
N ASN A 16 5.93 0.71 -11.61
CA ASN A 16 6.73 0.34 -12.79
C ASN A 16 6.17 -0.89 -13.51
N ALA A 17 5.69 -1.88 -12.76
CA ALA A 17 5.08 -3.08 -13.35
C ALA A 17 3.82 -2.72 -14.13
N GLN A 18 3.02 -1.79 -13.61
CA GLN A 18 1.81 -1.33 -14.30
C GLN A 18 2.13 -0.57 -15.59
N MET A 19 3.23 0.16 -15.63
CA MET A 19 3.64 0.91 -16.82
C MET A 19 3.95 0.01 -18.01
N VAL A 20 4.37 -1.23 -17.75
CA VAL A 20 4.68 -2.21 -18.81
C VAL A 20 3.67 -3.37 -18.82
N ASP A 21 2.50 -3.16 -18.22
CA ASP A 21 1.36 -4.09 -18.23
C ASP A 21 1.71 -5.50 -17.73
N ARG A 22 2.52 -5.61 -16.69
CA ARG A 22 2.84 -6.90 -16.10
C ARG A 22 1.67 -7.43 -15.30
N PRO A 23 1.41 -8.74 -15.33
CA PRO A 23 0.32 -9.33 -14.53
C PRO A 23 0.63 -9.38 -13.05
N SER A 24 1.90 -9.42 -12.65
CA SER A 24 2.27 -9.50 -11.26
C SER A 24 3.62 -8.86 -11.01
N VAL A 25 3.93 -8.63 -9.74
CA VAL A 25 5.21 -8.08 -9.30
C VAL A 25 5.65 -8.80 -8.03
N LYS A 26 6.96 -9.04 -7.91
CA LYS A 26 7.57 -9.73 -6.78
C LYS A 26 8.50 -8.81 -6.02
N MET A 27 8.61 -9.03 -4.72
CA MET A 27 9.47 -8.26 -3.85
C MET A 27 9.77 -9.04 -2.58
N PRO A 28 10.85 -8.70 -1.86
CA PRO A 28 11.05 -9.29 -0.54
C PRO A 28 9.86 -8.99 0.37
N SER A 29 9.39 -9.98 1.10
CA SER A 29 8.23 -9.84 1.97
C SER A 29 8.60 -9.23 3.31
N SER A 30 7.63 -8.56 3.93
CA SER A 30 7.69 -8.14 5.33
C SER A 30 6.27 -8.06 5.86
N LYS A 31 6.13 -8.03 7.17
CA LYS A 31 4.80 -7.96 7.79
C LYS A 31 4.03 -6.72 7.33
N LEU A 32 4.72 -5.58 7.26
CA LEU A 32 4.09 -4.33 6.84
C LEU A 32 3.67 -4.38 5.37
N LYS A 33 4.52 -4.91 4.49
CA LYS A 33 4.16 -5.05 3.07
C LYS A 33 2.95 -5.95 2.87
N VAL A 34 2.88 -7.06 3.61
CA VAL A 34 1.75 -7.97 3.54
C VAL A 34 0.47 -7.28 4.02
N ALA A 35 0.56 -6.51 5.10
CA ALA A 35 -0.60 -5.78 5.62
C ALA A 35 -1.09 -4.73 4.61
N ILE A 36 -0.17 -4.04 3.94
CA ILE A 36 -0.53 -3.08 2.90
C ILE A 36 -1.19 -3.80 1.71
N ALA A 37 -0.62 -4.92 1.28
CA ALA A 37 -1.19 -5.71 0.19
C ALA A 37 -2.61 -6.18 0.52
N LYS A 38 -2.85 -6.58 1.76
CA LYS A 38 -4.19 -6.98 2.20
C LYS A 38 -5.18 -5.84 2.09
N VAL A 39 -4.80 -4.63 2.50
CA VAL A 39 -5.66 -3.45 2.38
C VAL A 39 -5.94 -3.16 0.91
N LEU A 40 -4.92 -3.21 0.05
CA LEU A 40 -5.10 -2.98 -1.38
C LEU A 40 -6.06 -3.99 -2.00
N LYS A 41 -5.97 -5.25 -1.61
CA LYS A 41 -6.87 -6.29 -2.08
C LYS A 41 -8.30 -6.05 -1.59
N ASP A 42 -8.47 -5.79 -0.31
CA ASP A 42 -9.79 -5.56 0.29
C ASP A 42 -10.49 -4.35 -0.32
N GLU A 43 -9.73 -3.34 -0.72
CA GLU A 43 -10.26 -2.13 -1.35
C GLU A 43 -10.42 -2.27 -2.87
N GLY A 44 -10.05 -3.42 -3.43
CA GLY A 44 -10.24 -3.69 -4.85
C GLY A 44 -9.17 -3.11 -5.77
N TYR A 45 -8.02 -2.72 -5.24
CA TYR A 45 -6.94 -2.14 -6.05
C TYR A 45 -6.03 -3.17 -6.68
N ILE A 46 -5.93 -4.36 -6.09
CA ILE A 46 -5.18 -5.48 -6.66
C ILE A 46 -6.06 -6.72 -6.70
N GLU A 47 -5.70 -7.69 -7.56
CA GLU A 47 -6.44 -8.94 -7.66
C GLU A 47 -6.22 -9.82 -6.44
N ASP A 48 -4.95 -10.04 -6.10
CA ASP A 48 -4.58 -10.95 -5.02
C ASP A 48 -3.12 -10.75 -4.65
N PHE A 49 -2.68 -11.43 -3.62
CA PHE A 49 -1.28 -11.51 -3.26
C PHE A 49 -0.99 -12.87 -2.64
N ALA A 50 0.27 -13.29 -2.68
CA ALA A 50 0.71 -14.54 -2.09
C ALA A 50 2.10 -14.35 -1.50
N ILE A 51 2.38 -15.10 -0.43
CA ILE A 51 3.70 -15.14 0.17
C ILE A 51 4.32 -16.47 -0.22
N ARG A 52 5.48 -16.43 -0.87
CA ARG A 52 6.19 -17.61 -1.31
C ARG A 52 7.45 -17.79 -0.46
N SER A 53 7.60 -18.96 0.12
CA SER A 53 8.72 -19.28 1.01
C SER A 53 9.64 -20.35 0.40
N GLU A 54 9.67 -20.45 -0.92
CA GLU A 54 10.43 -21.47 -1.63
C GLU A 54 11.94 -21.22 -1.62
N ALA A 55 12.33 -19.96 -1.39
CA ALA A 55 13.73 -19.56 -1.29
C ALA A 55 14.12 -19.34 0.16
N THR A 56 15.37 -18.95 0.39
CA THR A 56 15.92 -18.68 1.72
C THR A 56 15.14 -17.56 2.43
N ARG A 57 14.51 -16.66 1.68
CA ARG A 57 13.75 -15.54 2.22
C ARG A 57 12.35 -15.53 1.65
N PRO A 58 11.35 -15.17 2.46
CA PRO A 58 9.98 -15.04 1.96
C PRO A 58 9.90 -13.94 0.88
N GLU A 59 9.10 -14.21 -0.13
CA GLU A 59 8.88 -13.29 -1.23
C GLU A 59 7.38 -13.00 -1.34
N LEU A 60 7.02 -11.73 -1.47
CA LEU A 60 5.64 -11.32 -1.69
C LEU A 60 5.41 -11.14 -3.19
N GLU A 61 4.39 -11.81 -3.69
CA GLU A 61 3.95 -11.64 -5.08
C GLU A 61 2.58 -11.00 -5.10
N ILE A 62 2.44 -9.90 -5.83
CA ILE A 62 1.18 -9.18 -5.96
C ILE A 62 0.64 -9.34 -7.37
N ALA A 63 -0.58 -9.86 -7.49
CA ALA A 63 -1.27 -9.94 -8.75
C ALA A 63 -1.96 -8.61 -9.02
N LEU A 64 -1.51 -7.91 -10.05
CA LEU A 64 -2.01 -6.59 -10.39
C LEU A 64 -3.38 -6.67 -11.06
N LYS A 65 -4.14 -5.60 -10.97
CA LYS A 65 -5.49 -5.56 -11.48
C LYS A 65 -5.63 -4.52 -12.58
N TYR A 66 -6.23 -4.92 -13.69
CA TYR A 66 -6.47 -4.06 -14.84
C TYR A 66 -7.95 -4.10 -15.21
N TYR A 67 -8.43 -3.00 -15.74
CA TYR A 67 -9.79 -2.92 -16.24
C TYR A 67 -9.78 -2.19 -17.59
N ALA A 68 -10.33 -2.81 -18.61
CA ALA A 68 -10.38 -2.25 -19.96
C ALA A 68 -8.97 -1.82 -20.46
N GLY A 69 -7.95 -2.63 -20.14
CA GLY A 69 -6.58 -2.40 -20.58
C GLY A 69 -5.82 -1.36 -19.76
N ARG A 70 -6.39 -0.87 -18.66
CA ARG A 70 -5.78 0.15 -17.80
C ARG A 70 -5.59 -0.36 -16.38
N PRO A 71 -4.49 0.04 -15.70
CA PRO A 71 -4.32 -0.29 -14.30
C PRO A 71 -5.46 0.28 -13.46
N VAL A 72 -5.93 -0.49 -12.49
CA VAL A 72 -6.94 -0.01 -11.54
C VAL A 72 -6.34 1.06 -10.63
N ILE A 73 -5.08 0.88 -10.21
CA ILE A 73 -4.39 1.94 -9.46
C ILE A 73 -3.93 3.01 -10.43
N GLU A 74 -4.54 4.18 -10.36
CA GLU A 74 -4.13 5.33 -11.19
C GLU A 74 -3.06 6.16 -10.51
N HIS A 75 -3.08 6.19 -9.16
CA HIS A 75 -2.17 7.01 -8.37
C HIS A 75 -1.78 6.24 -7.12
N ILE A 76 -0.47 6.19 -6.83
CA ILE A 76 0.05 5.58 -5.62
C ILE A 76 1.27 6.38 -5.17
N GLU A 77 1.25 6.88 -3.93
CA GLU A 77 2.21 7.86 -3.46
C GLU A 77 2.59 7.61 -2.01
N ARG A 78 3.89 7.61 -1.75
CA ARG A 78 4.44 7.51 -0.39
C ARG A 78 4.21 8.83 0.34
N VAL A 79 3.73 8.77 1.58
CA VAL A 79 3.50 9.96 2.40
C VAL A 79 4.53 10.04 3.52
N SER A 80 4.44 9.15 4.52
CA SER A 80 5.41 9.10 5.61
C SER A 80 6.69 8.43 5.13
N ARG A 81 7.84 8.99 5.48
CA ARG A 81 9.15 8.48 5.03
C ARG A 81 10.07 8.35 6.23
N PRO A 82 11.12 7.51 6.14
CA PRO A 82 12.07 7.40 7.26
C PRO A 82 12.68 8.72 7.70
N GLY A 83 12.94 9.63 6.75
CA GLY A 83 13.49 10.95 7.05
C GLY A 83 12.46 11.98 7.50
N LEU A 84 11.18 11.70 7.32
CA LEU A 84 10.10 12.63 7.71
C LEU A 84 8.83 11.82 7.95
N ARG A 85 8.63 11.40 9.20
CA ARG A 85 7.44 10.64 9.59
C ARG A 85 6.23 11.56 9.69
N ILE A 86 5.09 11.11 9.14
CA ILE A 86 3.84 11.86 9.14
C ILE A 86 2.82 11.10 9.96
N TYR A 87 2.46 11.66 11.11
CA TYR A 87 1.46 11.11 12.02
C TYR A 87 0.26 12.05 12.05
N LYS A 88 -0.94 11.48 12.06
CA LYS A 88 -2.19 12.25 12.16
C LYS A 88 -3.06 11.69 13.26
N GLY A 89 -3.64 12.59 14.06
CA GLY A 89 -4.61 12.20 15.07
C GLY A 89 -5.94 11.81 14.44
N ARG A 90 -6.83 11.25 15.25
CA ARG A 90 -8.12 10.74 14.80
C ARG A 90 -8.99 11.76 14.06
N HIS A 91 -8.82 13.04 14.35
CA HIS A 91 -9.60 14.11 13.72
C HIS A 91 -8.92 14.69 12.48
N ASP A 92 -7.66 14.31 12.23
CA ASP A 92 -6.84 14.90 11.18
C ASP A 92 -6.45 13.91 10.08
N ILE A 93 -7.02 12.71 10.10
CA ILE A 93 -6.76 11.69 9.07
C ILE A 93 -7.24 12.24 7.72
N PRO A 94 -6.34 12.32 6.72
CA PRO A 94 -6.68 12.93 5.44
C PRO A 94 -7.62 12.05 4.62
N SER A 95 -8.42 12.69 3.77
CA SER A 95 -9.17 12.02 2.71
C SER A 95 -8.41 12.18 1.40
N VAL A 96 -8.50 11.17 0.53
CA VAL A 96 -7.84 11.17 -0.76
C VAL A 96 -8.89 11.36 -1.84
N GLN A 97 -8.72 12.39 -2.68
CA GLN A 97 -9.65 12.69 -3.78
C GLN A 97 -11.11 12.68 -3.34
N ASN A 98 -11.41 13.40 -2.24
CA ASN A 98 -12.77 13.52 -1.68
C ASN A 98 -13.43 12.17 -1.39
N GLY A 99 -12.62 11.19 -0.96
CA GLY A 99 -13.14 9.86 -0.63
C GLY A 99 -13.16 8.87 -1.79
N LEU A 100 -12.73 9.27 -2.98
CA LEU A 100 -12.63 8.35 -4.12
C LEU A 100 -11.40 7.46 -4.02
N GLY A 101 -10.35 7.92 -3.32
CA GLY A 101 -9.17 7.13 -3.03
C GLY A 101 -9.11 6.79 -1.55
N VAL A 102 -8.00 6.17 -1.14
CA VAL A 102 -7.77 5.81 0.26
C VAL A 102 -6.39 6.25 0.72
N ALA A 103 -6.27 6.59 2.00
CA ALA A 103 -4.98 6.67 2.68
C ALA A 103 -4.81 5.36 3.46
N ILE A 104 -3.62 4.78 3.39
CA ILE A 104 -3.30 3.59 4.19
C ILE A 104 -2.56 4.08 5.43
N VAL A 105 -3.10 3.74 6.60
CA VAL A 105 -2.62 4.24 7.88
C VAL A 105 -2.24 3.06 8.76
N THR A 106 -1.08 3.15 9.41
CA THR A 106 -0.73 2.18 10.44
C THR A 106 -1.10 2.74 11.80
N THR A 107 -1.93 1.98 12.52
CA THR A 107 -2.50 2.39 13.80
C THR A 107 -2.14 1.37 14.87
N PRO A 108 -2.36 1.68 16.18
CA PRO A 108 -2.16 0.68 17.22
C PRO A 108 -3.00 -0.59 17.04
N LYS A 109 -4.08 -0.53 16.25
CA LYS A 109 -4.93 -1.69 15.95
C LYS A 109 -4.62 -2.32 14.60
N GLY A 110 -3.55 -1.92 13.94
CA GLY A 110 -3.12 -2.49 12.68
C GLY A 110 -3.16 -1.51 11.52
N VAL A 111 -2.83 -2.03 10.34
CA VAL A 111 -2.83 -1.26 9.10
C VAL A 111 -4.26 -1.24 8.54
N MET A 112 -4.75 -0.06 8.20
CA MET A 112 -6.12 0.08 7.72
C MET A 112 -6.27 1.31 6.84
N THR A 113 -7.44 1.48 6.23
CA THR A 113 -7.75 2.68 5.46
C THR A 113 -8.07 3.85 6.37
N ASP A 114 -7.97 5.06 5.82
CA ASP A 114 -8.38 6.27 6.50
C ASP A 114 -9.83 6.19 6.99
N ARG A 115 -10.71 5.61 6.18
CA ARG A 115 -12.13 5.47 6.53
C ARG A 115 -12.30 4.61 7.78
N LYS A 116 -11.62 3.46 7.82
CA LYS A 116 -11.69 2.57 8.98
C LYS A 116 -11.08 3.21 10.21
N ALA A 117 -9.97 3.94 10.05
CA ALA A 117 -9.34 4.63 11.16
C ALA A 117 -10.28 5.69 11.75
N ARG A 118 -10.96 6.47 10.90
CA ARG A 118 -11.95 7.45 11.36
C ARG A 118 -13.12 6.79 12.08
N GLN A 119 -13.62 5.68 11.55
CA GLN A 119 -14.72 4.95 12.19
C GLN A 119 -14.31 4.39 13.55
N ALA A 120 -13.07 3.94 13.68
CA ALA A 120 -12.54 3.43 14.95
C ALA A 120 -12.13 4.54 15.91
N GLY A 121 -12.10 5.80 15.44
CA GLY A 121 -11.70 6.93 16.27
C GLY A 121 -10.24 6.93 16.65
N ILE A 122 -9.36 6.43 15.78
CA ILE A 122 -7.93 6.34 16.06
C ILE A 122 -7.12 6.99 14.94
N GLY A 123 -5.96 7.50 15.33
CA GLY A 123 -5.00 8.06 14.39
C GLY A 123 -3.80 7.13 14.23
N GLY A 124 -2.84 7.56 13.44
CA GLY A 124 -1.64 6.79 13.20
C GLY A 124 -0.72 7.42 12.17
N GLU A 125 0.21 6.63 11.69
CA GLU A 125 1.15 7.06 10.68
C GLU A 125 0.53 6.86 9.29
N VAL A 126 0.49 7.93 8.50
CA VAL A 126 -0.06 7.88 7.14
C VAL A 126 1.04 7.36 6.21
N ILE A 127 0.89 6.13 5.74
CA ILE A 127 1.92 5.45 4.95
C ILE A 127 1.92 5.93 3.51
N CYS A 128 0.75 5.91 2.87
CA CYS A 128 0.63 6.25 1.45
C CYS A 128 -0.79 6.62 1.08
N TYR A 129 -0.92 7.24 -0.08
CA TYR A 129 -2.21 7.49 -0.73
C TYR A 129 -2.33 6.60 -1.94
N VAL A 130 -3.54 6.08 -2.19
CA VAL A 130 -3.85 5.25 -3.36
C VAL A 130 -5.18 5.69 -3.95
N ALA A 131 -5.21 5.81 -5.25
CA ALA A 131 -6.44 6.14 -5.96
C ALA A 131 -6.49 5.47 -7.34
#